data_47776cdf5c5a80925d1dadde1dca0010
#
_entry.id   47776cdf5c5a80925d1dadde1dca0010
#
_cell.length_a   1.000
_cell.length_b   1.000
_cell.length_c   1.000
_cell.angle_alpha   90.00
_cell.angle_beta   90.00
_cell.angle_gamma   90.00
#
_symmetry.space_group_name_H-M   'P 1'
#
loop_
_entity.id
_entity.type
_entity.pdbx_description
1 polymer ?
#
loop_
_entity_poly.entity_id
_entity_poly.type
_entity_poly.pdbx_seq_one_letter_code
_entity_poly.pdbx_strand_id
1 'polypeptide(L)'
;MTIRQNREPCRPVAEPQLRLYIGGMLSDDELERYARHIVLREVGGPGQAALGRARVLVVGAGGLGAPVLLYLAAAGVGTLGVVDGDVVTLSNLQRQVIHATPDIGAPKVKTAAATIRRLNPNVAVMPHHVRLAADNALALIEDYDIVADGSDNFATRYLVSDACFFAKKPLITAALGTFDGTLTSIRAFERDAEGKPNPTYRCLFPEPPPPGTVPACAEAGVLGALAGVVGSLMALEVIREIVGFGEGLVGRLLMIDTRAMRFETLRYGWDPANPLNGEQPTIRDLTVHK
;
A
#
# COMPACT_ATOMS: atom_id res chain seq x y z
N MET A 1 31.18 -15.37 19.90
CA MET A 1 30.01 -16.27 19.92
C MET A 1 29.67 -16.60 18.48
N THR A 2 30.13 -17.73 17.97
CA THR A 2 30.09 -18.08 16.54
C THR A 2 28.79 -18.82 16.27
N ILE A 3 27.86 -18.16 15.60
CA ILE A 3 26.60 -18.79 15.16
C ILE A 3 26.92 -19.65 13.93
N ARG A 4 27.09 -20.96 14.14
CA ARG A 4 27.08 -21.93 13.05
C ARG A 4 25.63 -22.05 12.52
N GLN A 5 25.35 -21.42 11.41
CA GLN A 5 24.14 -21.71 10.65
C GLN A 5 24.33 -22.99 9.86
N ASN A 6 23.72 -24.09 10.32
CA ASN A 6 23.46 -25.25 9.46
C ASN A 6 22.39 -24.82 8.43
N ARG A 7 22.81 -24.33 7.29
CA ARG A 7 21.92 -24.13 6.14
C ARG A 7 21.89 -25.44 5.35
N GLU A 8 20.89 -26.26 5.56
CA GLU A 8 20.53 -27.24 4.54
C GLU A 8 20.19 -26.49 3.23
N PRO A 9 20.68 -26.95 2.07
CA PRO A 9 20.31 -26.33 0.81
C PRO A 9 18.80 -26.49 0.61
N CYS A 10 18.12 -25.37 0.31
CA CYS A 10 16.70 -25.34 -0.01
C CYS A 10 16.45 -26.31 -1.19
N ARG A 11 15.90 -27.48 -0.92
CA ARG A 11 15.53 -28.44 -1.97
C ARG A 11 14.34 -27.82 -2.72
N PRO A 12 14.33 -27.82 -4.07
CA PRO A 12 13.16 -27.41 -4.81
C PRO A 12 12.00 -28.32 -4.44
N VAL A 13 10.86 -27.73 -4.09
CA VAL A 13 9.61 -28.49 -3.86
C VAL A 13 9.23 -29.11 -5.20
N ALA A 14 9.06 -30.44 -5.23
CA ALA A 14 8.72 -31.14 -6.45
C ALA A 14 7.32 -30.71 -6.96
N GLU A 15 7.19 -30.45 -8.26
CA GLU A 15 5.92 -30.05 -8.93
C GLU A 15 4.67 -30.85 -8.51
N PRO A 16 4.75 -32.19 -8.29
CA PRO A 16 3.58 -32.95 -7.85
C PRO A 16 3.05 -32.57 -6.47
N GLN A 17 3.91 -32.07 -5.57
CA GLN A 17 3.51 -31.65 -4.23
C GLN A 17 2.82 -30.29 -4.25
N LEU A 18 3.19 -29.38 -5.17
CA LEU A 18 2.49 -28.12 -5.39
C LEU A 18 1.06 -28.34 -5.92
N ARG A 19 0.86 -29.27 -6.84
CA ARG A 19 -0.47 -29.57 -7.43
C ARG A 19 -1.47 -30.14 -6.42
N LEU A 20 -1.03 -30.90 -5.41
CA LEU A 20 -1.88 -31.44 -4.34
C LEU A 20 -2.45 -30.34 -3.42
N TYR A 21 -1.74 -29.21 -3.26
CA TYR A 21 -2.17 -28.12 -2.39
C TYR A 21 -3.19 -27.16 -3.01
N ILE A 22 -3.37 -27.13 -4.35
CA ILE A 22 -4.04 -26.01 -5.04
C ILE A 22 -5.21 -26.40 -5.92
N GLY A 23 -5.47 -27.69 -6.13
CA GLY A 23 -6.74 -28.21 -6.72
C GLY A 23 -7.31 -27.40 -7.90
N GLY A 24 -6.51 -27.09 -8.95
CA GLY A 24 -7.03 -26.49 -10.18
C GLY A 24 -7.28 -24.98 -10.16
N MET A 25 -6.86 -24.25 -9.10
CA MET A 25 -7.08 -22.80 -8.96
C MET A 25 -6.07 -21.93 -9.72
N LEU A 26 -4.89 -22.43 -10.04
CA LEU A 26 -3.81 -21.72 -10.74
C LEU A 26 -3.37 -22.54 -11.97
N SER A 27 -3.01 -21.84 -13.05
CA SER A 27 -2.38 -22.46 -14.22
C SER A 27 -0.94 -22.92 -13.91
N ASP A 28 -0.36 -23.74 -14.80
CA ASP A 28 1.03 -24.20 -14.62
C ASP A 28 2.01 -23.02 -14.63
N ASP A 29 1.81 -22.03 -15.47
CA ASP A 29 2.62 -20.80 -15.52
C ASP A 29 2.50 -19.99 -14.22
N GLU A 30 1.31 -19.91 -13.60
CA GLU A 30 1.10 -19.24 -12.31
C GLU A 30 1.74 -20.03 -11.18
N LEU A 31 1.69 -21.36 -11.21
CA LEU A 31 2.37 -22.21 -10.24
C LEU A 31 3.88 -22.00 -10.27
N GLU A 32 4.49 -21.93 -11.47
CA GLU A 32 5.90 -21.61 -11.61
C GLU A 32 6.21 -20.19 -11.13
N ARG A 33 5.43 -19.20 -11.57
CA ARG A 33 5.59 -17.78 -11.21
C ARG A 33 5.56 -17.55 -9.71
N TYR A 34 4.58 -18.13 -9.03
CA TYR A 34 4.34 -17.90 -7.60
C TYR A 34 4.90 -19.00 -6.69
N ALA A 35 5.69 -19.92 -7.22
CA ALA A 35 6.24 -21.06 -6.46
C ALA A 35 6.91 -20.64 -5.15
N ARG A 36 7.62 -19.49 -5.13
CA ARG A 36 8.30 -18.98 -3.94
C ARG A 36 7.35 -18.47 -2.85
N HIS A 37 6.15 -18.02 -3.22
CA HIS A 37 5.08 -17.68 -2.27
C HIS A 37 4.38 -18.94 -1.77
N ILE A 38 4.08 -19.87 -2.67
CA ILE A 38 3.29 -21.08 -2.37
C ILE A 38 4.00 -21.99 -1.37
N VAL A 39 5.33 -22.01 -1.37
CA VAL A 39 6.11 -22.80 -0.40
C VAL A 39 6.20 -22.19 0.99
N LEU A 40 5.81 -20.93 1.17
CA LEU A 40 5.71 -20.28 2.48
C LEU A 40 4.48 -20.83 3.21
N ARG A 41 4.68 -21.39 4.39
CA ARG A 41 3.59 -22.02 5.17
C ARG A 41 2.41 -21.10 5.41
N GLU A 42 2.69 -19.82 5.69
CA GLU A 42 1.71 -18.80 6.01
C GLU A 42 0.97 -18.28 4.78
N VAL A 43 1.51 -18.43 3.58
CA VAL A 43 0.89 -18.03 2.32
C VAL A 43 0.22 -19.24 1.66
N GLY A 44 0.99 -20.22 1.27
CA GLY A 44 0.52 -21.43 0.62
C GLY A 44 -0.27 -21.16 -0.67
N GLY A 45 -0.93 -22.20 -1.16
CA GLY A 45 -1.88 -22.06 -2.27
C GLY A 45 -3.10 -21.20 -1.94
N PRO A 46 -3.72 -21.35 -0.77
CA PRO A 46 -4.85 -20.52 -0.37
C PRO A 46 -4.55 -19.03 -0.33
N GLY A 47 -3.38 -18.63 0.22
CA GLY A 47 -2.94 -17.23 0.25
C GLY A 47 -2.67 -16.70 -1.15
N GLN A 48 -2.02 -17.48 -2.03
CA GLN A 48 -1.81 -17.08 -3.42
C GLN A 48 -3.15 -16.94 -4.17
N ALA A 49 -4.11 -17.83 -3.94
CA ALA A 49 -5.44 -17.69 -4.51
C ALA A 49 -6.20 -16.47 -3.95
N ALA A 50 -5.99 -16.10 -2.69
CA ALA A 50 -6.54 -14.87 -2.12
C ALA A 50 -5.95 -13.63 -2.80
N LEU A 51 -4.63 -13.60 -3.04
CA LEU A 51 -3.97 -12.53 -3.80
C LEU A 51 -4.56 -12.40 -5.22
N GLY A 52 -4.75 -13.52 -5.93
CA GLY A 52 -5.34 -13.54 -7.28
C GLY A 52 -6.78 -13.04 -7.37
N ARG A 53 -7.53 -13.07 -6.28
CA ARG A 53 -8.90 -12.52 -6.23
C ARG A 53 -8.96 -11.07 -5.75
N ALA A 54 -7.93 -10.61 -5.05
CA ALA A 54 -7.93 -9.30 -4.42
C ALA A 54 -7.91 -8.16 -5.44
N ARG A 55 -8.58 -7.08 -5.07
CA ARG A 55 -8.65 -5.82 -5.81
C ARG A 55 -8.06 -4.71 -4.95
N VAL A 56 -6.93 -4.15 -5.35
CA VAL A 56 -6.21 -3.12 -4.58
C VAL A 56 -6.18 -1.81 -5.35
N LEU A 57 -6.62 -0.73 -4.71
CA LEU A 57 -6.47 0.63 -5.24
C LEU A 57 -5.17 1.23 -4.72
N VAL A 58 -4.30 1.67 -5.62
CA VAL A 58 -3.09 2.42 -5.28
C VAL A 58 -3.31 3.89 -5.65
N VAL A 59 -3.32 4.75 -4.65
CA VAL A 59 -3.42 6.20 -4.81
C VAL A 59 -2.02 6.78 -4.97
N GLY A 60 -1.74 7.32 -6.16
CA GLY A 60 -0.42 7.81 -6.55
C GLY A 60 0.45 6.74 -7.21
N ALA A 61 0.93 7.02 -8.43
CA ALA A 61 1.97 6.25 -9.13
C ALA A 61 3.34 6.95 -9.00
N GLY A 62 3.57 7.58 -7.85
CA GLY A 62 4.77 8.34 -7.50
C GLY A 62 5.86 7.48 -6.86
N GLY A 63 6.67 8.09 -5.98
CA GLY A 63 7.80 7.42 -5.33
C GLY A 63 7.41 6.22 -4.47
N LEU A 64 6.33 6.33 -3.69
CA LEU A 64 5.78 5.23 -2.88
C LEU A 64 4.97 4.26 -3.73
N GLY A 65 4.10 4.78 -4.61
CA GLY A 65 3.23 3.94 -5.43
C GLY A 65 3.98 3.07 -6.43
N ALA A 66 5.13 3.52 -6.95
CA ALA A 66 5.94 2.74 -7.89
C ALA A 66 6.36 1.37 -7.34
N PRO A 67 7.05 1.25 -6.22
CA PRO A 67 7.39 -0.05 -5.64
C PRO A 67 6.16 -0.84 -5.17
N VAL A 68 5.12 -0.18 -4.63
CA VAL A 68 3.86 -0.85 -4.27
C VAL A 68 3.28 -1.57 -5.48
N LEU A 69 3.08 -0.87 -6.59
CA LEU A 69 2.52 -1.42 -7.83
C LEU A 69 3.36 -2.57 -8.39
N LEU A 70 4.70 -2.42 -8.41
CA LEU A 70 5.60 -3.45 -8.90
C LEU A 70 5.53 -4.72 -8.06
N TYR A 71 5.59 -4.61 -6.73
CA TYR A 71 5.57 -5.80 -5.86
C TYR A 71 4.20 -6.46 -5.78
N LEU A 72 3.10 -5.70 -5.78
CA LEU A 72 1.75 -6.28 -5.83
C LEU A 72 1.49 -6.99 -7.17
N ALA A 73 1.95 -6.40 -8.27
CA ALA A 73 1.88 -7.06 -9.58
C ALA A 73 2.72 -8.34 -9.62
N ALA A 74 3.97 -8.30 -9.14
CA ALA A 74 4.84 -9.47 -9.06
C ALA A 74 4.26 -10.57 -8.16
N ALA A 75 3.58 -10.19 -7.07
CA ALA A 75 2.89 -11.10 -6.14
C ALA A 75 1.61 -11.71 -6.73
N GLY A 76 1.10 -11.19 -7.84
CA GLY A 76 -0.11 -11.71 -8.49
C GLY A 76 -1.41 -11.25 -7.84
N VAL A 77 -1.47 -10.00 -7.37
CA VAL A 77 -2.74 -9.36 -6.98
C VAL A 77 -3.61 -9.24 -8.22
N GLY A 78 -4.83 -9.78 -8.15
CA GLY A 78 -5.67 -9.98 -9.35
C GLY A 78 -6.05 -8.70 -10.06
N THR A 79 -6.38 -7.62 -9.33
CA THR A 79 -6.72 -6.33 -9.91
C THR A 79 -5.99 -5.19 -9.19
N LEU A 80 -5.29 -4.36 -9.94
CA LEU A 80 -4.66 -3.14 -9.44
C LEU A 80 -5.34 -1.90 -10.07
N GLY A 81 -6.06 -1.13 -9.23
CA GLY A 81 -6.47 0.23 -9.58
C GLY A 81 -5.30 1.20 -9.36
N VAL A 82 -5.08 2.10 -10.28
CA VAL A 82 -4.03 3.13 -10.18
C VAL A 82 -4.64 4.50 -10.39
N VAL A 83 -4.66 5.34 -9.36
CA VAL A 83 -5.18 6.72 -9.42
C VAL A 83 -4.03 7.69 -9.38
N ASP A 84 -3.84 8.46 -10.43
CA ASP A 84 -2.87 9.55 -10.50
C ASP A 84 -3.25 10.50 -11.66
N GLY A 85 -3.32 11.80 -11.39
CA GLY A 85 -3.67 12.82 -12.38
C GLY A 85 -2.48 13.41 -13.15
N ASP A 86 -1.24 13.00 -12.81
CA ASP A 86 -0.03 13.61 -13.33
C ASP A 86 0.51 12.90 -14.58
N VAL A 87 1.46 13.59 -15.24
CA VAL A 87 2.32 13.03 -16.28
C VAL A 87 3.73 12.75 -15.72
N VAL A 88 4.47 11.89 -16.40
CA VAL A 88 5.87 11.58 -16.05
C VAL A 88 6.74 12.77 -16.42
N THR A 89 7.61 13.19 -15.48
CA THR A 89 8.64 14.21 -15.71
C THR A 89 10.04 13.64 -15.44
N LEU A 90 11.08 14.25 -16.03
CA LEU A 90 12.45 13.78 -15.86
C LEU A 90 12.87 13.72 -14.37
N SER A 91 12.48 14.72 -13.59
CA SER A 91 12.77 14.78 -12.15
C SER A 91 12.10 13.69 -11.30
N ASN A 92 11.09 12.99 -11.84
CA ASN A 92 10.43 11.88 -11.19
C ASN A 92 11.28 10.60 -11.22
N LEU A 93 12.06 10.38 -12.27
CA LEU A 93 12.70 9.10 -12.59
C LEU A 93 13.72 8.64 -11.54
N GLN A 94 14.25 9.55 -10.73
CA GLN A 94 15.18 9.21 -9.64
C GLN A 94 14.54 8.41 -8.48
N ARG A 95 13.18 8.37 -8.40
CA ARG A 95 12.44 7.65 -7.35
C ARG A 95 11.19 6.92 -7.83
N GLN A 96 10.65 7.24 -9.00
CA GLN A 96 9.43 6.63 -9.55
C GLN A 96 9.81 5.53 -10.55
N VAL A 97 10.42 4.45 -10.03
CA VAL A 97 11.11 3.40 -10.81
C VAL A 97 10.18 2.55 -11.70
N ILE A 98 8.87 2.74 -11.63
CA ILE A 98 7.90 2.10 -12.54
C ILE A 98 7.88 2.76 -13.94
N HIS A 99 8.36 4.00 -14.04
CA HIS A 99 8.45 4.78 -15.26
C HIS A 99 9.87 4.80 -15.82
N ALA A 100 10.00 5.09 -17.10
CA ALA A 100 11.28 5.14 -17.82
C ALA A 100 11.42 6.44 -18.63
N THR A 101 12.62 6.75 -19.11
CA THR A 101 12.89 7.97 -19.92
C THR A 101 11.96 8.13 -21.12
N PRO A 102 11.62 7.07 -21.89
CA PRO A 102 10.66 7.20 -23.00
C PRO A 102 9.23 7.58 -22.58
N ASP A 103 8.92 7.45 -21.29
CA ASP A 103 7.58 7.74 -20.76
C ASP A 103 7.35 9.21 -20.43
N ILE A 104 8.39 10.06 -20.55
CA ILE A 104 8.29 11.50 -20.20
C ILE A 104 7.18 12.16 -21.03
N GLY A 105 6.26 12.86 -20.33
CA GLY A 105 5.08 13.50 -20.90
C GLY A 105 3.83 12.61 -20.97
N ALA A 106 3.96 11.30 -20.80
CA ALA A 106 2.81 10.39 -20.78
C ALA A 106 2.12 10.37 -19.40
N PRO A 107 0.80 10.11 -19.32
CA PRO A 107 0.11 9.92 -18.05
C PRO A 107 0.73 8.79 -17.22
N LYS A 108 1.04 9.06 -15.93
CA LYS A 108 1.66 8.07 -15.03
C LYS A 108 0.88 6.76 -14.94
N VAL A 109 -0.45 6.83 -14.88
CA VAL A 109 -1.30 5.64 -14.80
C VAL A 109 -1.20 4.74 -16.04
N LYS A 110 -0.97 5.32 -17.23
CA LYS A 110 -0.82 4.56 -18.49
C LYS A 110 0.53 3.85 -18.55
N THR A 111 1.61 4.53 -18.18
CA THR A 111 2.95 3.98 -18.18
C THR A 111 3.12 2.92 -17.09
N ALA A 112 2.54 3.14 -15.90
CA ALA A 112 2.46 2.15 -14.85
C ALA A 112 1.72 0.88 -15.32
N ALA A 113 0.56 1.03 -15.96
CA ALA A 113 -0.19 -0.12 -16.50
C ALA A 113 0.61 -0.90 -17.55
N ALA A 114 1.35 -0.20 -18.43
CA ALA A 114 2.20 -0.84 -19.42
C ALA A 114 3.35 -1.63 -18.77
N THR A 115 3.97 -1.08 -17.72
CA THR A 115 5.04 -1.75 -16.98
C THR A 115 4.52 -2.98 -16.21
N ILE A 116 3.36 -2.87 -15.55
CA ILE A 116 2.73 -3.99 -14.86
C ILE A 116 2.41 -5.13 -15.82
N ARG A 117 1.83 -4.85 -16.98
CA ARG A 117 1.51 -5.90 -17.99
C ARG A 117 2.75 -6.64 -18.48
N ARG A 118 3.90 -5.96 -18.61
CA ARG A 118 5.18 -6.60 -18.96
C ARG A 118 5.73 -7.46 -17.84
N LEU A 119 5.52 -7.04 -16.59
CA LEU A 119 5.97 -7.77 -15.41
C LEU A 119 5.12 -9.02 -15.14
N ASN A 120 3.80 -8.84 -15.16
CA ASN A 120 2.84 -9.91 -14.90
C ASN A 120 1.56 -9.70 -15.72
N PRO A 121 1.40 -10.42 -16.85
CA PRO A 121 0.23 -10.27 -17.71
C PRO A 121 -1.07 -10.78 -17.10
N ASN A 122 -1.00 -11.56 -16.01
CA ASN A 122 -2.18 -12.11 -15.31
C ASN A 122 -2.86 -11.07 -14.41
N VAL A 123 -2.23 -9.90 -14.18
CA VAL A 123 -2.78 -8.84 -13.35
C VAL A 123 -3.62 -7.88 -14.19
N ALA A 124 -4.88 -7.72 -13.85
CA ALA A 124 -5.74 -6.69 -14.44
C ALA A 124 -5.37 -5.30 -13.87
N VAL A 125 -5.14 -4.33 -14.76
CA VAL A 125 -4.81 -2.97 -14.35
C VAL A 125 -5.90 -2.01 -14.80
N MET A 126 -6.45 -1.26 -13.84
CA MET A 126 -7.49 -0.24 -14.03
C MET A 126 -6.87 1.16 -13.84
N PRO A 127 -6.43 1.84 -14.93
CA PRO A 127 -5.82 3.16 -14.83
C PRO A 127 -6.90 4.25 -14.71
N HIS A 128 -6.88 5.01 -13.64
CA HIS A 128 -7.74 6.16 -13.39
C HIS A 128 -6.91 7.45 -13.50
N HIS A 129 -6.89 8.06 -14.68
CA HIS A 129 -6.18 9.32 -14.92
C HIS A 129 -7.02 10.49 -14.42
N VAL A 130 -7.17 10.57 -13.10
CA VAL A 130 -7.92 11.62 -12.41
C VAL A 130 -7.20 12.00 -11.12
N ARG A 131 -7.41 13.21 -10.65
CA ARG A 131 -7.05 13.61 -9.29
C ARG A 131 -8.14 13.14 -8.34
N LEU A 132 -7.74 12.48 -7.25
CA LEU A 132 -8.69 12.08 -6.21
C LEU A 132 -9.21 13.32 -5.50
N ALA A 133 -10.54 13.43 -5.38
CA ALA A 133 -11.25 14.55 -4.78
C ALA A 133 -12.51 14.07 -4.03
N ALA A 134 -13.13 14.93 -3.25
CA ALA A 134 -14.28 14.59 -2.43
C ALA A 134 -15.48 14.03 -3.22
N ASP A 135 -15.63 14.42 -4.47
CA ASP A 135 -16.74 14.03 -5.34
C ASP A 135 -16.55 12.68 -6.04
N ASN A 136 -15.32 12.17 -6.12
CA ASN A 136 -15.03 10.91 -6.79
C ASN A 136 -14.43 9.81 -5.89
N ALA A 137 -13.92 10.17 -4.68
CA ALA A 137 -13.16 9.25 -3.84
C ALA A 137 -13.96 8.02 -3.40
N LEU A 138 -15.21 8.20 -2.93
CA LEU A 138 -16.03 7.07 -2.48
C LEU A 138 -16.31 6.09 -3.62
N ALA A 139 -16.78 6.59 -4.76
CA ALA A 139 -17.09 5.75 -5.92
C ALA A 139 -15.89 4.96 -6.42
N LEU A 140 -14.68 5.56 -6.40
CA LEU A 140 -13.47 4.87 -6.78
C LEU A 140 -13.05 3.81 -5.75
N ILE A 141 -13.15 4.12 -4.45
CA ILE A 141 -12.69 3.24 -3.37
C ILE A 141 -13.61 2.03 -3.20
N GLU A 142 -14.91 2.19 -3.39
CA GLU A 142 -15.91 1.10 -3.22
C GLU A 142 -15.64 -0.11 -4.11
N ASP A 143 -15.07 0.10 -5.28
CA ASP A 143 -14.74 -0.96 -6.25
C ASP A 143 -13.56 -1.85 -5.84
N TYR A 144 -12.85 -1.53 -4.74
CA TYR A 144 -11.65 -2.24 -4.30
C TYR A 144 -11.81 -2.79 -2.88
N ASP A 145 -11.00 -3.81 -2.55
CA ASP A 145 -11.00 -4.45 -1.23
C ASP A 145 -10.10 -3.71 -0.24
N ILE A 146 -8.99 -3.13 -0.74
CA ILE A 146 -7.95 -2.47 0.06
C ILE A 146 -7.46 -1.25 -0.70
N VAL A 147 -7.09 -0.20 0.05
CA VAL A 147 -6.47 1.01 -0.48
C VAL A 147 -5.04 1.13 0.03
N ALA A 148 -4.09 1.38 -0.87
CA ALA A 148 -2.71 1.75 -0.56
C ALA A 148 -2.50 3.22 -0.95
N ASP A 149 -2.28 4.08 0.04
CA ASP A 149 -2.10 5.52 -0.16
C ASP A 149 -0.62 5.88 -0.20
N GLY A 150 -0.12 6.11 -1.42
CA GLY A 150 1.22 6.59 -1.71
C GLY A 150 1.25 8.09 -2.08
N SER A 151 0.25 8.86 -1.68
CA SER A 151 0.19 10.31 -1.96
C SER A 151 1.27 11.09 -1.19
N ASP A 152 1.63 12.24 -1.71
CA ASP A 152 2.70 13.09 -1.20
C ASP A 152 2.20 14.39 -0.53
N ASN A 153 0.89 14.50 -0.29
CA ASN A 153 0.29 15.67 0.31
C ASN A 153 -0.77 15.32 1.37
N PHE A 154 -0.91 16.21 2.35
CA PHE A 154 -1.81 15.99 3.48
C PHE A 154 -3.29 15.97 3.06
N ALA A 155 -3.72 16.86 2.17
CA ALA A 155 -5.12 16.92 1.76
C ALA A 155 -5.60 15.58 1.21
N THR A 156 -4.83 14.94 0.34
CA THR A 156 -5.16 13.61 -0.20
C THR A 156 -5.15 12.54 0.90
N ARG A 157 -4.20 12.56 1.84
CA ARG A 157 -4.15 11.57 2.93
C ARG A 157 -5.37 11.62 3.83
N TYR A 158 -5.81 12.82 4.23
CA TYR A 158 -7.02 12.98 5.03
C TYR A 158 -8.26 12.54 4.24
N LEU A 159 -8.36 12.94 2.98
CA LEU A 159 -9.46 12.52 2.10
C LEU A 159 -9.53 11.00 1.96
N VAL A 160 -8.40 10.34 1.67
CA VAL A 160 -8.35 8.88 1.50
C VAL A 160 -8.69 8.17 2.81
N SER A 161 -8.15 8.65 3.94
CA SER A 161 -8.45 8.06 5.26
C SER A 161 -9.94 8.15 5.59
N ASP A 162 -10.55 9.31 5.42
CA ASP A 162 -11.96 9.51 5.73
C ASP A 162 -12.84 8.73 4.74
N ALA A 163 -12.49 8.71 3.45
CA ALA A 163 -13.21 7.92 2.44
C ALA A 163 -13.15 6.41 2.71
N CYS A 164 -11.98 5.87 3.11
CA CYS A 164 -11.83 4.47 3.49
C CYS A 164 -12.67 4.10 4.72
N PHE A 165 -12.79 5.03 5.69
CA PHE A 165 -13.68 4.83 6.85
C PHE A 165 -15.14 4.69 6.41
N PHE A 166 -15.64 5.61 5.57
CA PHE A 166 -17.02 5.57 5.08
C PHE A 166 -17.29 4.37 4.17
N ALA A 167 -16.34 4.02 3.29
CA ALA A 167 -16.43 2.86 2.41
C ALA A 167 -16.17 1.53 3.13
N LYS A 168 -15.75 1.54 4.41
CA LYS A 168 -15.37 0.36 5.20
C LYS A 168 -14.27 -0.46 4.54
N LYS A 169 -13.21 0.22 4.06
CA LYS A 169 -12.05 -0.42 3.43
C LYS A 169 -10.79 -0.25 4.27
N PRO A 170 -9.98 -1.31 4.40
CA PRO A 170 -8.64 -1.19 4.97
C PRO A 170 -7.79 -0.21 4.17
N LEU A 171 -7.00 0.59 4.88
CA LEU A 171 -6.08 1.55 4.30
C LEU A 171 -4.67 1.27 4.79
N ILE A 172 -3.72 1.15 3.86
CA ILE A 172 -2.29 1.17 4.15
C ILE A 172 -1.76 2.52 3.69
N THR A 173 -1.25 3.33 4.60
CA THR A 173 -0.76 4.68 4.28
C THR A 173 0.65 4.89 4.80
N ALA A 174 1.45 5.60 4.00
CA ALA A 174 2.83 5.93 4.33
C ALA A 174 3.16 7.38 4.00
N ALA A 175 4.17 7.90 4.67
CA ALA A 175 4.71 9.22 4.41
C ALA A 175 6.24 9.16 4.32
N LEU A 176 6.81 10.08 3.53
CA LEU A 176 8.25 10.27 3.40
C LEU A 176 8.62 11.69 3.83
N GLY A 177 9.67 11.79 4.62
CA GLY A 177 10.47 12.99 4.76
C GLY A 177 11.75 12.89 3.92
N THR A 178 12.74 13.71 4.23
CA THR A 178 14.02 13.73 3.49
C THR A 178 14.80 12.42 3.66
N PHE A 179 14.91 11.92 4.89
CA PHE A 179 15.65 10.71 5.28
C PHE A 179 14.85 9.79 6.20
N ASP A 180 13.61 10.09 6.43
CA ASP A 180 12.71 9.37 7.31
C ASP A 180 11.42 9.00 6.60
N GLY A 181 10.73 8.01 7.13
CA GLY A 181 9.45 7.57 6.63
C GLY A 181 8.57 6.98 7.72
N THR A 182 7.29 6.94 7.46
CA THR A 182 6.31 6.32 8.36
C THR A 182 5.36 5.43 7.57
N LEU A 183 4.85 4.38 8.23
CA LEU A 183 3.89 3.45 7.65
C LEU A 183 2.91 2.98 8.74
N THR A 184 1.63 2.93 8.41
CA THR A 184 0.59 2.35 9.26
C THR A 184 -0.52 1.71 8.43
N SER A 185 -1.25 0.77 9.05
CA SER A 185 -2.48 0.18 8.52
C SER A 185 -3.67 0.69 9.34
N ILE A 186 -4.77 1.01 8.69
CA ILE A 186 -5.97 1.57 9.33
C ILE A 186 -7.20 0.73 8.94
N ARG A 187 -7.91 0.23 9.97
CA ARG A 187 -9.19 -0.50 9.85
C ARG A 187 -10.21 0.18 10.77
N ALA A 188 -10.38 1.48 10.58
CA ALA A 188 -11.13 2.36 11.49
C ALA A 188 -12.64 2.04 11.58
N PHE A 189 -13.17 1.29 10.62
CA PHE A 189 -14.56 0.81 10.60
C PHE A 189 -14.78 -0.42 11.49
N GLU A 190 -13.72 -1.00 12.04
CA GLU A 190 -13.77 -2.16 12.93
C GLU A 190 -13.50 -1.76 14.38
N ARG A 191 -13.64 -2.75 15.27
CA ARG A 191 -13.35 -2.64 16.69
C ARG A 191 -12.26 -3.63 17.07
N ASP A 192 -11.48 -3.29 18.07
CA ASP A 192 -10.49 -4.18 18.68
C ASP A 192 -11.15 -5.33 19.48
N ALA A 193 -10.33 -6.19 20.07
CA ALA A 193 -10.79 -7.32 20.86
C ALA A 193 -11.55 -6.90 22.15
N GLU A 194 -11.31 -5.69 22.64
CA GLU A 194 -11.97 -5.08 23.80
C GLU A 194 -13.26 -4.33 23.41
N GLY A 195 -13.62 -4.31 22.12
CA GLY A 195 -14.81 -3.65 21.60
C GLY A 195 -14.66 -2.13 21.41
N LYS A 196 -13.46 -1.57 21.54
CA LYS A 196 -13.16 -0.16 21.24
C LYS A 196 -13.00 0.04 19.74
N PRO A 197 -13.40 1.21 19.19
CA PRO A 197 -13.12 1.52 17.80
C PRO A 197 -11.62 1.47 17.49
N ASN A 198 -11.24 0.94 16.32
CA ASN A 198 -9.88 1.07 15.85
C ASN A 198 -9.55 2.55 15.53
N PRO A 199 -8.29 2.97 15.73
CA PRO A 199 -7.89 4.34 15.47
C PRO A 199 -7.93 4.67 13.98
N THR A 200 -8.21 5.94 13.66
CA THR A 200 -8.10 6.53 12.32
C THR A 200 -6.76 7.23 12.14
N TYR A 201 -6.50 7.73 10.92
CA TYR A 201 -5.37 8.63 10.67
C TYR A 201 -5.42 9.90 11.55
N ARG A 202 -6.64 10.38 11.86
CA ARG A 202 -6.88 11.56 12.73
C ARG A 202 -6.57 11.31 14.21
N CYS A 203 -6.44 10.05 14.65
CA CYS A 203 -5.94 9.74 15.99
C CYS A 203 -4.41 9.95 16.12
N LEU A 204 -3.67 9.86 14.99
CA LEU A 204 -2.24 10.20 14.91
C LEU A 204 -2.03 11.69 14.64
N PHE A 205 -2.82 12.24 13.72
CA PHE A 205 -2.71 13.60 13.22
C PHE A 205 -4.12 14.22 13.22
N PRO A 206 -4.56 14.84 14.34
CA PRO A 206 -5.93 15.36 14.48
C PRO A 206 -6.30 16.38 13.40
N GLU A 207 -5.37 17.24 13.04
CA GLU A 207 -5.53 18.31 12.05
C GLU A 207 -4.36 18.34 11.07
N PRO A 208 -4.59 18.72 9.81
CA PRO A 208 -3.51 18.95 8.88
C PRO A 208 -2.60 20.09 9.37
N PRO A 209 -1.29 20.01 9.13
CA PRO A 209 -0.39 21.10 9.49
C PRO A 209 -0.80 22.38 8.75
N PRO A 210 -0.59 23.58 9.38
CA PRO A 210 -0.87 24.83 8.71
C PRO A 210 -0.17 24.95 7.35
N PRO A 211 -0.81 25.56 6.34
CA PRO A 211 -0.21 25.72 5.02
C PRO A 211 1.18 26.33 5.10
N GLY A 212 2.16 25.75 4.37
CA GLY A 212 3.54 26.25 4.31
C GLY A 212 4.45 25.86 5.49
N THR A 213 3.95 25.15 6.52
CA THR A 213 4.79 24.71 7.65
C THR A 213 5.61 23.45 7.35
N VAL A 214 5.10 22.60 6.46
CA VAL A 214 5.79 21.39 6.01
C VAL A 214 6.07 21.54 4.51
N PRO A 215 7.34 21.64 4.10
CA PRO A 215 7.67 21.77 2.69
C PRO A 215 7.28 20.50 1.92
N ALA A 216 6.82 20.68 0.69
CA ALA A 216 6.56 19.54 -0.19
C ALA A 216 7.86 18.76 -0.49
N CYS A 217 7.74 17.46 -0.80
CA CYS A 217 8.90 16.62 -1.16
C CYS A 217 9.71 17.21 -2.33
N ALA A 218 9.06 17.97 -3.21
CA ALA A 218 9.73 18.68 -4.31
C ALA A 218 10.65 19.80 -3.84
N GLU A 219 10.36 20.40 -2.70
CA GLU A 219 11.12 21.51 -2.10
C GLU A 219 12.17 21.01 -1.09
N ALA A 220 11.78 20.06 -0.24
CA ALA A 220 12.66 19.50 0.79
C ALA A 220 13.68 18.49 0.23
N GLY A 221 13.40 17.91 -0.93
CA GLY A 221 14.11 16.74 -1.46
C GLY A 221 13.70 15.44 -0.79
N VAL A 222 13.98 14.33 -1.46
CA VAL A 222 13.73 12.97 -0.94
C VAL A 222 14.77 12.01 -1.52
N LEU A 223 15.31 11.16 -0.67
CA LEU A 223 16.20 10.08 -1.12
C LEU A 223 15.39 9.01 -1.86
N GLY A 224 15.65 8.81 -3.17
CA GLY A 224 14.84 7.90 -3.99
C GLY A 224 14.80 6.46 -3.47
N ALA A 225 15.93 5.95 -2.96
CA ALA A 225 15.98 4.62 -2.36
C ALA A 225 15.07 4.46 -1.13
N LEU A 226 14.87 5.54 -0.34
CA LEU A 226 13.95 5.52 0.80
C LEU A 226 12.50 5.28 0.34
N ALA A 227 12.09 5.92 -0.76
CA ALA A 227 10.78 5.67 -1.35
C ALA A 227 10.61 4.18 -1.76
N GLY A 228 11.68 3.57 -2.27
CA GLY A 228 11.75 2.13 -2.57
C GLY A 228 11.54 1.27 -1.33
N VAL A 229 12.26 1.56 -0.24
CA VAL A 229 12.16 0.81 1.03
C VAL A 229 10.75 0.91 1.60
N VAL A 230 10.23 2.13 1.79
CA VAL A 230 8.91 2.35 2.41
C VAL A 230 7.79 1.80 1.55
N GLY A 231 7.82 2.00 0.23
CA GLY A 231 6.81 1.45 -0.67
C GLY A 231 6.84 -0.08 -0.76
N SER A 232 8.02 -0.71 -0.62
CA SER A 232 8.12 -2.17 -0.51
C SER A 232 7.50 -2.70 0.79
N LEU A 233 7.69 -1.98 1.90
CA LEU A 233 7.02 -2.30 3.17
C LEU A 233 5.50 -2.08 3.08
N MET A 234 5.03 -1.06 2.36
CA MET A 234 3.60 -0.89 2.06
C MET A 234 3.05 -2.10 1.29
N ALA A 235 3.75 -2.55 0.25
CA ALA A 235 3.33 -3.74 -0.51
C ALA A 235 3.26 -4.99 0.39
N LEU A 236 4.23 -5.16 1.29
CA LEU A 236 4.23 -6.25 2.27
C LEU A 236 3.01 -6.18 3.20
N GLU A 237 2.65 -4.98 3.69
CA GLU A 237 1.44 -4.79 4.51
C GLU A 237 0.15 -5.10 3.74
N VAL A 238 0.05 -4.69 2.46
CA VAL A 238 -1.09 -5.05 1.60
C VAL A 238 -1.19 -6.57 1.42
N ILE A 239 -0.08 -7.25 1.13
CA ILE A 239 -0.04 -8.72 1.01
C ILE A 239 -0.43 -9.38 2.33
N ARG A 240 0.07 -8.87 3.47
CA ARG A 240 -0.30 -9.35 4.81
C ARG A 240 -1.79 -9.21 5.07
N GLU A 241 -2.37 -8.07 4.72
CA GLU A 241 -3.80 -7.78 4.88
C GLU A 241 -4.67 -8.74 4.06
N ILE A 242 -4.25 -9.08 2.84
CA ILE A 242 -4.97 -10.02 1.96
C ILE A 242 -4.86 -11.46 2.47
N VAL A 243 -3.65 -11.87 2.85
CA VAL A 243 -3.36 -13.28 3.19
C VAL A 243 -3.67 -13.60 4.66
N GLY A 244 -3.54 -12.62 5.55
CA GLY A 244 -3.86 -12.77 6.98
C GLY A 244 -2.76 -13.44 7.80
N PHE A 245 -1.48 -13.13 7.56
CA PHE A 245 -0.37 -13.66 8.34
C PHE A 245 0.27 -12.64 9.28
N GLY A 246 0.81 -13.12 10.39
CA GLY A 246 1.57 -12.32 11.37
C GLY A 246 0.72 -11.21 11.99
N GLU A 247 1.37 -10.14 12.46
CA GLU A 247 0.73 -8.97 13.08
C GLU A 247 0.85 -7.76 12.17
N GLY A 248 -0.28 -7.19 11.72
CA GLY A 248 -0.36 -5.96 10.91
C GLY A 248 -0.08 -4.70 11.72
N LEU A 249 -0.14 -3.54 11.08
CA LEU A 249 0.17 -2.24 11.68
C LEU A 249 -1.08 -1.48 12.19
N VAL A 250 -2.21 -2.13 12.40
CA VAL A 250 -3.39 -1.47 13.00
C VAL A 250 -3.07 -1.02 14.43
N GLY A 251 -3.25 0.27 14.72
CA GLY A 251 -2.87 0.88 16.00
C GLY A 251 -1.36 0.96 16.24
N ARG A 252 -0.55 0.78 15.20
CA ARG A 252 0.92 0.86 15.25
C ARG A 252 1.46 1.71 14.10
N LEU A 253 2.35 2.63 14.39
CA LEU A 253 3.08 3.44 13.43
C LEU A 253 4.51 2.92 13.34
N LEU A 254 4.91 2.37 12.20
CA LEU A 254 6.30 2.08 11.90
C LEU A 254 6.99 3.39 11.51
N MET A 255 8.05 3.73 12.22
CA MET A 255 8.90 4.89 11.99
C MET A 255 10.27 4.41 11.49
N ILE A 256 10.75 5.03 10.43
CA ILE A 256 11.99 4.66 9.73
C ILE A 256 12.90 5.88 9.72
N ASP A 257 14.09 5.75 10.29
CA ASP A 257 15.17 6.74 10.25
C ASP A 257 16.36 6.15 9.50
N THR A 258 16.56 6.57 8.24
CA THR A 258 17.65 6.04 7.42
C THR A 258 19.02 6.65 7.74
N ARG A 259 19.10 7.76 8.50
CA ARG A 259 20.37 8.29 8.96
C ARG A 259 21.00 7.42 10.03
N ALA A 260 20.18 6.89 10.94
CA ALA A 260 20.60 5.98 11.99
C ALA A 260 20.32 4.51 11.67
N MET A 261 19.70 4.21 10.51
CA MET A 261 19.23 2.87 10.12
C MET A 261 18.36 2.22 11.20
N ARG A 262 17.46 3.01 11.82
CA ARG A 262 16.55 2.55 12.86
C ARG A 262 15.14 2.37 12.32
N PHE A 263 14.49 1.33 12.83
CA PHE A 263 13.09 1.01 12.61
C PHE A 263 12.44 0.87 13.97
N GLU A 264 11.52 1.77 14.29
CA GLU A 264 10.83 1.82 15.56
C GLU A 264 9.33 1.72 15.35
N THR A 265 8.62 1.05 16.25
CA THR A 265 7.16 0.95 16.20
C THR A 265 6.56 1.65 17.40
N LEU A 266 5.80 2.72 17.15
CA LEU A 266 5.01 3.43 18.14
C LEU A 266 3.58 2.84 18.17
N ARG A 267 3.03 2.57 19.35
CA ARG A 267 1.61 2.22 19.50
C ARG A 267 0.79 3.49 19.67
N TYR A 268 -0.38 3.52 19.03
CA TYR A 268 -1.36 4.58 19.21
C TYR A 268 -2.76 3.98 19.31
N GLY A 269 -3.65 4.68 19.99
CA GLY A 269 -5.01 4.21 20.24
C GLY A 269 -6.07 5.12 19.61
N TRP A 270 -7.31 4.67 19.70
CA TRP A 270 -8.47 5.48 19.37
C TRP A 270 -8.59 6.69 20.30
N ASP A 271 -8.89 7.85 19.72
CA ASP A 271 -9.16 9.10 20.45
C ASP A 271 -10.67 9.34 20.54
N PRO A 272 -11.25 9.41 21.74
CA PRO A 272 -12.67 9.74 21.92
C PRO A 272 -13.09 11.09 21.34
N ALA A 273 -12.17 12.06 21.23
CA ALA A 273 -12.41 13.36 20.62
C ALA A 273 -12.27 13.38 19.09
N ASN A 274 -11.95 12.24 18.46
CA ASN A 274 -11.76 12.17 17.01
C ASN A 274 -13.00 12.64 16.24
N PRO A 275 -12.86 13.62 15.32
CA PRO A 275 -14.01 14.19 14.62
C PRO A 275 -14.68 13.22 13.63
N LEU A 276 -14.01 12.12 13.25
CA LEU A 276 -14.54 11.13 12.29
C LEU A 276 -15.26 9.96 12.97
N ASN A 277 -14.61 9.31 13.98
CA ASN A 277 -15.15 8.13 14.65
C ASN A 277 -15.12 8.21 16.18
N GLY A 278 -14.96 9.40 16.75
CA GLY A 278 -15.00 9.63 18.19
C GLY A 278 -16.41 9.50 18.78
N GLU A 279 -16.57 9.86 20.06
CA GLU A 279 -17.86 9.81 20.75
C GLU A 279 -18.87 10.81 20.18
N GLN A 280 -18.40 11.96 19.68
CA GLN A 280 -19.22 13.01 19.08
C GLN A 280 -18.68 13.39 17.70
N PRO A 281 -18.80 12.51 16.69
CA PRO A 281 -18.20 12.76 15.40
C PRO A 281 -18.89 13.92 14.67
N THR A 282 -18.11 14.86 14.16
CA THR A 282 -18.57 16.03 13.40
C THR A 282 -18.44 15.84 11.90
N ILE A 283 -17.52 14.98 11.43
CA ILE A 283 -17.34 14.62 10.02
C ILE A 283 -18.33 13.51 9.68
N ARG A 284 -19.32 13.82 8.82
CA ARG A 284 -20.41 12.91 8.44
C ARG A 284 -20.30 12.42 7.00
N ASP A 285 -19.54 13.12 6.17
CA ASP A 285 -19.31 12.84 4.75
C ASP A 285 -17.99 13.51 4.30
N LEU A 286 -17.71 13.46 3.01
CA LEU A 286 -16.48 14.01 2.44
C LEU A 286 -16.56 15.51 2.10
N THR A 287 -17.61 16.23 2.47
CA THR A 287 -17.76 17.67 2.14
C THR A 287 -16.71 18.54 2.81
N VAL A 288 -16.13 18.08 3.92
CA VAL A 288 -15.02 18.73 4.63
C VAL A 288 -13.75 18.86 3.76
N HIS A 289 -13.66 18.09 2.68
CA HIS A 289 -12.53 18.08 1.73
C HIS A 289 -12.78 18.86 0.42
N LYS A 290 -13.91 19.60 0.33
CA LYS A 290 -14.25 20.45 -0.84
C LYS A 290 -13.54 21.77 -0.84
#